data_6dfa13b30af22111d7a80dc7f5513cb0
#
_entry.id   6dfa13b30af22111d7a80dc7f5513cb0
#
_cell.length_a   1.000
_cell.length_b   1.000
_cell.length_c   1.000
_cell.angle_alpha   90.00
_cell.angle_beta   90.00
_cell.angle_gamma   90.00
#
_symmetry.space_group_name_H-M   'P 1'
#
loop_
_entity.id
_entity.type
_entity.pdbx_description
1 polymer ?
#
loop_
_entity_poly.entity_id
_entity_poly.type
_entity_poly.pdbx_seq_one_letter_code
_entity_poly.pdbx_strand_id
1 'polypeptide(L)'
;MKKYLFNSIAVLSLVCSCSWAVAEEYLTGIDWAEPEIVTPGKTDNDPPSDATVLFGKASDISNWKGADTWKTDGDVLITGSGMIRSEAEFGDCQVHIEWSAPTPPKGNSQGRGNSGVFLMGIYEMQVLDSFDNKTYFDGQAASIYKQTPPAVNAMRPPGEWNSYDIFWTAPRFSEDGELESPAYITATHNGVLVLNHFALLGDTPFNRAPQYKDRGPQGPIALQDHGNPVRFRNIWVRDYKPAQKATEKE
;
A
#
# COMPACT_ATOMS: atom_id res chain seq x y z
N MET A 1 -50.95 12.76 -86.72
CA MET A 1 -50.15 13.66 -85.84
C MET A 1 -50.36 13.19 -84.41
N LYS A 2 -49.40 12.48 -83.78
CA LYS A 2 -49.43 12.02 -82.41
C LYS A 2 -48.68 12.99 -81.56
N LYS A 3 -49.38 13.60 -80.57
CA LYS A 3 -48.76 14.48 -79.53
C LYS A 3 -48.21 13.62 -78.42
N TYR A 4 -46.96 13.72 -78.16
CA TYR A 4 -46.32 13.13 -76.97
C TYR A 4 -46.34 14.10 -75.77
N LEU A 5 -47.01 13.71 -74.68
CA LEU A 5 -46.93 14.43 -73.39
C LEU A 5 -45.66 13.97 -72.68
N PHE A 6 -44.79 14.89 -72.34
CA PHE A 6 -43.67 14.66 -71.42
C PHE A 6 -44.15 14.91 -69.98
N ASN A 7 -44.20 13.85 -69.19
CA ASN A 7 -44.37 13.96 -67.74
C ASN A 7 -43.01 14.21 -67.08
N SER A 8 -42.82 15.40 -66.53
CA SER A 8 -41.66 15.73 -65.72
C SER A 8 -41.87 15.18 -64.28
N ILE A 9 -41.07 14.20 -63.85
CA ILE A 9 -41.02 13.75 -62.47
C ILE A 9 -40.05 14.63 -61.71
N ALA A 10 -40.56 15.46 -60.80
CA ALA A 10 -39.78 16.23 -59.88
C ALA A 10 -39.27 15.26 -58.71
N VAL A 11 -37.99 14.99 -58.67
CA VAL A 11 -37.36 14.26 -57.56
C VAL A 11 -37.11 15.26 -56.44
N LEU A 12 -37.88 15.16 -55.39
CA LEU A 12 -37.69 15.95 -54.16
C LEU A 12 -36.61 15.27 -53.33
N SER A 13 -35.39 15.81 -53.36
CA SER A 13 -34.27 15.35 -52.53
C SER A 13 -34.49 15.84 -51.09
N LEU A 14 -34.85 14.94 -50.19
CA LEU A 14 -34.94 15.21 -48.77
C LEU A 14 -33.50 15.23 -48.20
N VAL A 15 -32.92 16.41 -47.99
CA VAL A 15 -31.63 16.56 -47.29
C VAL A 15 -31.93 16.44 -45.81
N CYS A 16 -31.67 15.23 -45.25
CA CYS A 16 -31.69 15.01 -43.79
C CYS A 16 -30.45 15.65 -43.19
N SER A 17 -30.55 16.88 -42.66
CA SER A 17 -29.52 17.52 -41.88
C SER A 17 -29.47 16.85 -40.49
N CYS A 18 -28.58 15.86 -40.31
CA CYS A 18 -28.21 15.37 -38.98
C CYS A 18 -27.47 16.50 -38.25
N SER A 19 -28.19 17.24 -37.42
CA SER A 19 -27.54 18.12 -36.42
C SER A 19 -26.91 17.21 -35.38
N TRP A 20 -25.57 17.13 -35.37
CA TRP A 20 -24.84 16.54 -34.25
C TRP A 20 -25.04 17.49 -33.08
N ALA A 21 -25.85 17.11 -32.11
CA ALA A 21 -25.91 17.79 -30.85
C ALA A 21 -24.51 17.56 -30.17
N VAL A 22 -23.68 18.58 -30.16
CA VAL A 22 -22.47 18.58 -29.33
C VAL A 22 -22.98 18.60 -27.89
N ALA A 23 -22.70 17.54 -27.13
CA ALA A 23 -23.03 17.51 -25.72
C ALA A 23 -22.27 18.63 -25.02
N GLU A 24 -22.97 19.44 -24.24
CA GLU A 24 -22.34 20.48 -23.44
C GLU A 24 -21.42 19.82 -22.40
N GLU A 25 -20.19 20.32 -22.29
CA GLU A 25 -19.20 19.80 -21.35
C GLU A 25 -19.68 20.05 -19.91
N TYR A 26 -19.70 18.96 -19.09
CA TYR A 26 -19.96 19.10 -17.66
C TYR A 26 -18.75 19.67 -16.93
N LEU A 27 -18.89 20.84 -16.36
CA LEU A 27 -17.87 21.48 -15.53
C LEU A 27 -18.23 21.27 -14.05
N THR A 28 -17.29 20.75 -13.28
CA THR A 28 -17.49 20.48 -11.83
C THR A 28 -17.66 21.75 -11.00
N GLY A 29 -17.23 22.91 -11.53
CA GLY A 29 -17.17 24.18 -10.80
C GLY A 29 -16.11 24.19 -9.67
N ILE A 30 -15.24 23.19 -9.65
CA ILE A 30 -14.14 23.08 -8.68
C ILE A 30 -12.84 23.43 -9.42
N ASP A 31 -12.13 24.42 -8.93
CA ASP A 31 -10.78 24.74 -9.38
C ASP A 31 -9.78 23.88 -8.60
N TRP A 32 -9.11 22.95 -9.29
CA TRP A 32 -8.14 22.04 -8.72
C TRP A 32 -6.73 22.56 -8.88
N ALA A 33 -5.89 22.38 -7.84
CA ALA A 33 -4.47 22.58 -8.00
C ALA A 33 -3.88 21.57 -9.00
N GLU A 34 -2.88 22.01 -9.76
CA GLU A 34 -2.17 21.14 -10.69
C GLU A 34 -1.50 19.99 -9.90
N PRO A 35 -1.69 18.72 -10.29
CA PRO A 35 -1.04 17.60 -9.64
C PRO A 35 0.48 17.67 -9.74
N GLU A 36 1.19 17.35 -8.64
CA GLU A 36 2.66 17.26 -8.67
C GLU A 36 3.11 16.17 -9.65
N ILE A 37 4.19 16.48 -10.41
CA ILE A 37 4.79 15.50 -11.33
C ILE A 37 5.75 14.62 -10.55
N VAL A 38 5.43 13.32 -10.48
CA VAL A 38 6.27 12.29 -9.88
C VAL A 38 6.77 11.36 -10.98
N THR A 39 8.08 11.16 -11.06
CA THR A 39 8.66 10.18 -11.99
C THR A 39 8.55 8.79 -11.37
N PRO A 40 7.85 7.84 -12.01
CA PRO A 40 7.79 6.48 -11.52
C PRO A 40 9.17 5.80 -11.57
N GLY A 41 9.38 4.76 -10.77
CA GLY A 41 10.56 3.91 -10.86
C GLY A 41 10.68 3.21 -12.21
N LYS A 42 11.82 2.57 -12.48
CA LYS A 42 12.04 1.82 -13.74
C LYS A 42 11.15 0.59 -13.85
N THR A 43 10.81 0.01 -12.73
CA THR A 43 9.83 -1.08 -12.57
C THR A 43 8.83 -0.67 -11.49
N ASP A 44 7.71 -1.40 -11.39
CA ASP A 44 6.66 -1.12 -10.38
C ASP A 44 7.15 -1.29 -8.93
N ASN A 45 8.29 -1.98 -8.74
CA ASN A 45 8.90 -2.18 -7.42
C ASN A 45 9.93 -1.12 -7.06
N ASP A 46 10.45 -0.37 -8.03
CA ASP A 46 11.47 0.66 -7.78
C ASP A 46 10.84 1.93 -7.16
N PRO A 47 11.56 2.63 -6.27
CA PRO A 47 11.04 3.84 -5.64
C PRO A 47 10.77 4.94 -6.67
N PRO A 48 9.59 5.59 -6.62
CA PRO A 48 9.33 6.81 -7.39
C PRO A 48 10.16 7.99 -6.85
N SER A 49 10.20 9.09 -7.62
CA SER A 49 11.09 10.22 -7.34
C SER A 49 10.80 10.97 -6.03
N ASP A 50 9.60 10.83 -5.48
CA ASP A 50 9.13 11.41 -4.21
C ASP A 50 9.20 10.43 -3.02
N ALA A 51 9.74 9.23 -3.23
CA ALA A 51 9.86 8.24 -2.17
C ALA A 51 11.07 8.49 -1.26
N THR A 52 10.89 8.24 0.02
CA THR A 52 11.96 8.09 1.00
C THR A 52 12.41 6.64 1.01
N VAL A 53 13.65 6.36 0.59
CA VAL A 53 14.23 5.02 0.64
C VAL A 53 14.70 4.75 2.07
N LEU A 54 14.06 3.78 2.73
CA LEU A 54 14.44 3.35 4.06
C LEU A 54 15.56 2.31 4.04
N PHE A 55 15.56 1.41 3.05
CA PHE A 55 16.61 0.42 2.85
C PHE A 55 16.71 -0.02 1.38
N GLY A 56 17.82 0.29 0.72
CA GLY A 56 18.18 -0.12 -0.65
C GLY A 56 19.64 -0.55 -0.77
N LYS A 57 20.46 -0.32 0.26
CA LYS A 57 21.88 -0.70 0.35
C LYS A 57 22.33 -0.79 1.80
N ALA A 58 23.44 -1.46 2.05
CA ALA A 58 23.96 -1.74 3.39
C ALA A 58 24.10 -0.49 4.29
N SER A 59 24.50 0.66 3.73
CA SER A 59 24.66 1.90 4.51
C SER A 59 23.34 2.45 5.07
N ASP A 60 22.21 2.06 4.48
CA ASP A 60 20.89 2.56 4.88
C ASP A 60 20.41 1.96 6.20
N ILE A 61 21.14 1.02 6.78
CA ILE A 61 20.89 0.55 8.15
C ILE A 61 20.94 1.70 9.17
N SER A 62 21.66 2.77 8.87
CA SER A 62 21.69 3.98 9.70
C SER A 62 20.35 4.72 9.74
N ASN A 63 19.41 4.43 8.86
CA ASN A 63 18.05 4.98 8.85
C ASN A 63 17.14 4.29 9.89
N TRP A 64 17.69 3.33 10.68
CA TRP A 64 16.94 2.49 11.59
C TRP A 64 17.47 2.55 13.02
N LYS A 65 16.62 2.90 13.98
CA LYS A 65 16.88 2.80 15.42
C LYS A 65 16.80 1.37 15.90
N GLY A 66 17.72 0.96 16.76
CA GLY A 66 17.74 -0.37 17.38
C GLY A 66 18.30 -1.48 16.48
N ALA A 67 19.02 -1.12 15.41
CA ALA A 67 19.51 -2.06 14.41
C ALA A 67 20.89 -2.68 14.76
N ASP A 68 21.43 -2.51 15.97
CA ASP A 68 22.80 -2.90 16.35
C ASP A 68 23.13 -4.38 16.12
N THR A 69 22.14 -5.25 16.19
CA THR A 69 22.28 -6.70 15.97
C THR A 69 21.82 -7.17 14.61
N TRP A 70 21.12 -6.31 13.86
CA TRP A 70 20.68 -6.62 12.51
C TRP A 70 21.88 -6.58 11.56
N LYS A 71 21.84 -7.40 10.53
CA LYS A 71 22.95 -7.56 9.59
C LYS A 71 22.56 -7.09 8.21
N THR A 72 23.56 -6.68 7.44
CA THR A 72 23.38 -6.33 6.02
C THR A 72 24.28 -7.23 5.16
N ASP A 73 23.75 -7.61 3.99
CA ASP A 73 24.49 -8.30 2.94
C ASP A 73 24.12 -7.64 1.60
N GLY A 74 24.93 -6.69 1.17
CA GLY A 74 24.65 -5.84 0.01
C GLY A 74 23.40 -5.00 0.21
N ASP A 75 22.35 -5.30 -0.58
CA ASP A 75 21.03 -4.69 -0.54
C ASP A 75 20.02 -5.47 0.32
N VAL A 76 20.48 -6.44 1.10
CA VAL A 76 19.66 -7.27 1.97
C VAL A 76 19.88 -6.91 3.42
N LEU A 77 18.80 -6.67 4.16
CA LEU A 77 18.72 -6.52 5.60
C LEU A 77 18.24 -7.84 6.21
N ILE A 78 18.93 -8.34 7.22
CA ILE A 78 18.63 -9.63 7.86
C ILE A 78 18.28 -9.37 9.33
N THR A 79 17.16 -9.94 9.80
CA THR A 79 16.71 -9.78 11.19
C THR A 79 17.80 -10.21 12.18
N GLY A 80 17.97 -9.37 13.19
CA GLY A 80 18.87 -9.62 14.31
C GLY A 80 18.08 -9.91 15.58
N SER A 81 18.18 -9.04 16.58
CA SER A 81 17.44 -9.15 17.84
C SER A 81 16.62 -7.88 18.09
N GLY A 82 15.36 -8.06 18.47
CA GLY A 82 14.46 -6.97 18.77
C GLY A 82 13.84 -6.30 17.53
N MET A 83 12.97 -5.32 17.81
CA MET A 83 12.30 -4.53 16.79
C MET A 83 13.16 -3.32 16.40
N ILE A 84 13.30 -3.06 15.11
CA ILE A 84 13.90 -1.82 14.59
C ILE A 84 12.83 -0.86 14.12
N ARG A 85 13.13 0.44 14.11
CA ARG A 85 12.20 1.51 13.71
C ARG A 85 12.90 2.50 12.80
N SER A 86 12.23 2.95 11.75
CA SER A 86 12.76 4.01 10.89
C SER A 86 12.99 5.29 11.71
N GLU A 87 14.03 6.05 11.34
CA GLU A 87 14.24 7.42 11.85
C GLU A 87 13.15 8.37 11.36
N ALA A 88 12.74 8.21 10.09
CA ALA A 88 11.64 8.96 9.52
C ALA A 88 10.29 8.42 9.98
N GLU A 89 9.32 9.33 10.14
CA GLU A 89 7.96 9.03 10.54
C GLU A 89 6.98 9.40 9.42
N PHE A 90 5.89 8.65 9.30
CA PHE A 90 4.92 8.77 8.22
C PHE A 90 3.49 8.72 8.76
N GLY A 91 2.62 9.52 8.15
CA GLY A 91 1.17 9.46 8.31
C GLY A 91 0.53 8.63 7.21
N ASP A 92 -0.37 9.25 6.43
CA ASP A 92 -0.93 8.61 5.23
C ASP A 92 0.16 8.38 4.21
N CYS A 93 0.35 7.12 3.78
CA CYS A 93 1.49 6.79 2.93
C CYS A 93 1.25 5.54 2.09
N GLN A 94 2.08 5.41 1.06
CA GLN A 94 2.32 4.16 0.36
C GLN A 94 3.65 3.58 0.83
N VAL A 95 3.66 2.29 1.16
CA VAL A 95 4.87 1.55 1.57
C VAL A 95 5.07 0.40 0.60
N HIS A 96 6.29 0.26 0.10
CA HIS A 96 6.74 -0.94 -0.60
C HIS A 96 7.82 -1.63 0.23
N ILE A 97 7.75 -2.95 0.35
CA ILE A 97 8.72 -3.74 1.05
C ILE A 97 8.83 -5.14 0.43
N GLU A 98 10.06 -5.57 0.16
CA GLU A 98 10.33 -6.95 -0.24
C GLU A 98 10.91 -7.74 0.93
N TRP A 99 10.43 -8.97 1.11
CA TRP A 99 10.87 -9.85 2.17
C TRP A 99 10.95 -11.31 1.74
N SER A 100 11.77 -12.10 2.43
CA SER A 100 11.97 -13.52 2.12
C SER A 100 12.06 -14.33 3.41
N ALA A 101 11.25 -15.36 3.50
CA ALA A 101 11.32 -16.33 4.58
C ALA A 101 12.61 -17.16 4.48
N PRO A 102 13.19 -17.62 5.61
CA PRO A 102 14.38 -18.46 5.60
C PRO A 102 14.21 -19.77 4.86
N THR A 103 15.26 -20.20 4.14
CA THR A 103 15.33 -21.51 3.51
C THR A 103 16.60 -22.26 3.92
N PRO A 104 16.57 -23.57 4.23
CA PRO A 104 15.36 -24.40 4.34
C PRO A 104 14.44 -23.94 5.49
N PRO A 105 13.11 -24.12 5.38
CA PRO A 105 12.17 -23.71 6.41
C PRO A 105 12.41 -24.53 7.71
N LYS A 106 12.31 -23.84 8.85
CA LYS A 106 12.45 -24.45 10.18
C LYS A 106 11.26 -24.08 11.05
N GLY A 107 10.75 -25.00 11.83
CA GLY A 107 9.58 -24.80 12.68
C GLY A 107 8.26 -25.02 11.95
N ASN A 108 7.18 -24.61 12.60
CA ASN A 108 5.82 -24.69 12.12
C ASN A 108 4.96 -23.55 12.68
N SER A 109 3.78 -23.34 12.13
CA SER A 109 2.82 -22.31 12.57
C SER A 109 3.53 -20.95 12.74
N GLN A 110 3.33 -20.23 13.83
CA GLN A 110 3.93 -18.94 14.12
C GLN A 110 5.45 -19.01 14.44
N GLY A 111 6.03 -20.17 14.55
CA GLY A 111 7.47 -20.38 14.75
C GLY A 111 8.26 -20.53 13.45
N ARG A 112 7.64 -20.33 12.26
CA ARG A 112 8.27 -20.54 10.97
C ARG A 112 8.34 -19.27 10.14
N GLY A 113 9.56 -18.71 9.99
CA GLY A 113 9.80 -17.52 9.16
C GLY A 113 8.98 -16.30 9.60
N ASN A 114 8.86 -16.09 10.91
CA ASN A 114 8.03 -15.05 11.51
C ASN A 114 8.77 -13.73 11.64
N SER A 115 8.09 -12.66 11.31
CA SER A 115 8.45 -11.26 11.48
C SER A 115 7.18 -10.41 11.39
N GLY A 116 7.30 -9.08 11.27
CA GLY A 116 6.17 -8.18 11.07
C GLY A 116 6.61 -6.84 10.49
N VAL A 117 5.74 -6.23 9.69
CA VAL A 117 5.84 -4.84 9.23
C VAL A 117 4.83 -4.03 10.01
N PHE A 118 5.29 -3.02 10.75
CA PHE A 118 4.44 -2.21 11.61
C PHE A 118 4.31 -0.79 11.06
N LEU A 119 3.09 -0.39 10.71
CA LEU A 119 2.73 0.98 10.39
C LEU A 119 2.62 1.78 11.70
N MET A 120 3.18 2.99 11.72
CA MET A 120 3.28 3.83 12.92
C MET A 120 3.88 3.09 14.13
N GLY A 121 4.67 2.02 13.88
CA GLY A 121 5.34 1.22 14.90
C GLY A 121 4.46 0.33 15.78
N ILE A 122 3.15 0.24 15.51
CA ILE A 122 2.17 -0.49 16.36
C ILE A 122 1.09 -1.28 15.60
N TYR A 123 0.87 -1.00 14.31
CA TYR A 123 -0.15 -1.68 13.50
C TYR A 123 0.52 -2.70 12.59
N GLU A 124 0.44 -3.97 12.96
CA GLU A 124 1.19 -5.03 12.30
C GLU A 124 0.45 -5.59 11.09
N MET A 125 1.13 -5.56 9.93
CA MET A 125 0.90 -6.47 8.82
C MET A 125 1.89 -7.63 8.94
N GLN A 126 1.35 -8.84 9.13
CA GLN A 126 2.13 -10.02 9.45
C GLN A 126 3.08 -10.44 8.33
N VAL A 127 4.31 -10.79 8.70
CA VAL A 127 5.28 -11.52 7.89
C VAL A 127 5.43 -12.93 8.46
N LEU A 128 5.11 -13.95 7.67
CA LEU A 128 5.18 -15.34 8.09
C LEU A 128 5.46 -16.23 6.88
N ASP A 129 6.23 -17.29 7.03
CA ASP A 129 6.23 -18.36 6.03
C ASP A 129 4.90 -19.13 6.08
N SER A 130 3.94 -18.68 5.28
CA SER A 130 2.59 -19.27 5.15
C SER A 130 2.49 -20.27 3.98
N PHE A 131 3.61 -20.62 3.33
CA PHE A 131 3.64 -21.61 2.25
C PHE A 131 3.62 -23.02 2.85
N ASP A 132 2.56 -23.77 2.59
CA ASP A 132 2.33 -25.11 3.19
C ASP A 132 2.55 -25.13 4.71
N ASN A 133 2.06 -24.10 5.41
CA ASN A 133 2.22 -23.94 6.86
C ASN A 133 0.87 -23.66 7.51
N LYS A 134 0.36 -24.59 8.28
CA LYS A 134 -0.89 -24.43 9.02
C LYS A 134 -0.70 -23.54 10.24
N THR A 135 -1.50 -22.48 10.31
CA THR A 135 -1.58 -21.56 11.45
C THR A 135 -3.01 -21.00 11.55
N TYR A 136 -3.30 -20.19 12.56
CA TYR A 136 -4.53 -19.41 12.58
C TYR A 136 -4.54 -18.37 11.47
N PHE A 137 -5.72 -18.15 10.85
CA PHE A 137 -5.81 -17.41 9.59
C PHE A 137 -5.50 -15.92 9.73
N ASP A 138 -5.83 -15.32 10.88
CA ASP A 138 -5.54 -13.93 11.23
C ASP A 138 -4.09 -13.68 11.73
N GLY A 139 -3.23 -14.68 11.57
CA GLY A 139 -1.79 -14.64 11.80
C GLY A 139 -0.98 -15.16 10.61
N GLN A 140 -1.58 -15.32 9.44
CA GLN A 140 -0.88 -15.65 8.18
C GLN A 140 -0.15 -14.43 7.62
N ALA A 141 0.76 -14.63 6.69
CA ALA A 141 1.36 -13.55 5.91
C ALA A 141 0.27 -12.63 5.34
N ALA A 142 0.48 -11.32 5.43
CA ALA A 142 -0.43 -10.27 4.99
C ALA A 142 -1.75 -10.13 5.80
N SER A 143 -1.93 -10.82 6.93
CA SER A 143 -3.00 -10.49 7.86
C SER A 143 -2.73 -9.18 8.59
N ILE A 144 -3.78 -8.46 9.01
CA ILE A 144 -3.66 -7.52 10.12
C ILE A 144 -3.77 -8.38 11.38
N TYR A 145 -2.63 -8.50 12.08
CA TYR A 145 -2.43 -9.49 13.12
C TYR A 145 -3.54 -9.48 14.17
N LYS A 146 -4.21 -10.66 14.34
CA LYS A 146 -5.33 -10.86 15.25
C LYS A 146 -6.60 -10.05 14.98
N GLN A 147 -6.70 -9.42 13.78
CA GLN A 147 -7.90 -8.67 13.41
C GLN A 147 -8.59 -9.23 12.16
N THR A 148 -7.82 -9.50 11.09
CA THR A 148 -8.38 -10.06 9.84
C THR A 148 -7.34 -10.89 9.11
N PRO A 149 -7.72 -12.04 8.53
CA PRO A 149 -6.87 -12.75 7.59
C PRO A 149 -6.75 -11.98 6.25
N PRO A 150 -5.73 -12.28 5.42
CA PRO A 150 -5.74 -11.87 4.03
C PRO A 150 -6.88 -12.56 3.26
N ALA A 151 -7.39 -11.92 2.21
CA ALA A 151 -8.45 -12.49 1.37
C ALA A 151 -8.01 -13.81 0.70
N VAL A 152 -6.71 -13.92 0.37
CA VAL A 152 -6.08 -15.11 -0.19
C VAL A 152 -4.64 -15.24 0.32
N ASN A 153 -4.10 -16.46 0.34
CA ASN A 153 -2.68 -16.70 0.60
C ASN A 153 -1.90 -16.61 -0.72
N ALA A 154 -1.20 -15.51 -0.94
CA ALA A 154 -0.38 -15.26 -2.14
C ALA A 154 1.12 -15.50 -1.90
N MET A 155 1.48 -16.24 -0.84
CA MET A 155 2.86 -16.53 -0.44
C MET A 155 3.60 -17.35 -1.49
N ARG A 156 4.84 -16.93 -1.82
CA ARG A 156 5.80 -17.73 -2.57
C ARG A 156 6.55 -18.71 -1.65
N PRO A 157 7.17 -19.78 -2.19
CA PRO A 157 7.98 -20.70 -1.41
C PRO A 157 9.06 -20.00 -0.55
N PRO A 158 9.44 -20.55 0.61
CA PRO A 158 10.51 -20.01 1.43
C PRO A 158 11.83 -19.91 0.67
N GLY A 159 12.54 -18.82 0.84
CA GLY A 159 13.73 -18.45 0.09
C GLY A 159 13.47 -17.55 -1.11
N GLU A 160 12.26 -17.54 -1.66
CA GLU A 160 11.85 -16.60 -2.70
C GLU A 160 11.47 -15.24 -2.10
N TRP A 161 11.60 -14.18 -2.91
CA TRP A 161 11.22 -12.84 -2.52
C TRP A 161 9.71 -12.64 -2.68
N ASN A 162 9.09 -12.14 -1.63
CA ASN A 162 7.71 -11.67 -1.61
C ASN A 162 7.71 -10.15 -1.56
N SER A 163 6.67 -9.50 -2.05
CA SER A 163 6.47 -8.05 -1.94
C SER A 163 5.15 -7.73 -1.26
N TYR A 164 5.15 -6.69 -0.44
CA TYR A 164 3.96 -5.98 0.01
C TYR A 164 3.95 -4.58 -0.58
N ASP A 165 2.83 -4.20 -1.19
CA ASP A 165 2.48 -2.82 -1.47
C ASP A 165 1.31 -2.44 -0.58
N ILE A 166 1.53 -1.48 0.30
CA ILE A 166 0.61 -1.09 1.36
C ILE A 166 0.19 0.37 1.14
N PHE A 167 -1.11 0.61 1.11
CA PHE A 167 -1.71 1.94 1.09
C PHE A 167 -2.36 2.16 2.45
N TRP A 168 -1.75 3.04 3.23
CA TRP A 168 -2.08 3.29 4.62
C TRP A 168 -2.73 4.64 4.80
N THR A 169 -3.84 4.67 5.56
CA THR A 169 -4.43 5.89 6.10
C THR A 169 -4.34 5.83 7.62
N ALA A 170 -3.64 6.77 8.21
CA ALA A 170 -3.43 6.85 9.65
C ALA A 170 -4.76 7.19 10.37
N PRO A 171 -4.94 6.78 11.63
CA PRO A 171 -6.12 7.15 12.40
C PRO A 171 -6.15 8.65 12.65
N ARG A 172 -7.35 9.19 12.90
CA ARG A 172 -7.54 10.60 13.26
C ARG A 172 -8.13 10.68 14.65
N PHE A 173 -7.64 11.63 15.41
CA PHE A 173 -8.09 11.92 16.75
C PHE A 173 -8.45 13.40 16.87
N SER A 174 -9.44 13.70 17.71
CA SER A 174 -9.76 15.06 18.11
C SER A 174 -8.69 15.65 19.03
N GLU A 175 -8.77 16.94 19.30
CA GLU A 175 -7.89 17.63 20.28
C GLU A 175 -8.00 17.03 21.69
N ASP A 176 -9.12 16.43 22.03
CA ASP A 176 -9.36 15.75 23.32
C ASP A 176 -8.86 14.29 23.31
N GLY A 177 -8.26 13.81 22.21
CA GLY A 177 -7.72 12.47 22.06
C GLY A 177 -8.76 11.37 21.77
N GLU A 178 -10.00 11.75 21.42
CA GLU A 178 -11.04 10.81 21.02
C GLU A 178 -10.86 10.40 19.55
N LEU A 179 -11.12 9.13 19.23
CA LEU A 179 -11.00 8.61 17.87
C LEU A 179 -12.10 9.17 16.97
N GLU A 180 -11.73 9.94 15.96
CA GLU A 180 -12.63 10.45 14.92
C GLU A 180 -12.73 9.54 13.70
N SER A 181 -11.62 8.90 13.32
CA SER A 181 -11.56 7.97 12.21
C SER A 181 -10.55 6.85 12.50
N PRO A 182 -10.92 5.58 12.30
CA PRO A 182 -9.98 4.48 12.40
C PRO A 182 -8.89 4.58 11.33
N ALA A 183 -7.81 3.83 11.53
CA ALA A 183 -6.84 3.58 10.47
C ALA A 183 -7.43 2.67 9.39
N TYR A 184 -7.05 2.90 8.12
CA TYR A 184 -7.43 2.04 7.00
C TYR A 184 -6.21 1.50 6.27
N ILE A 185 -6.33 0.27 5.79
CA ILE A 185 -5.30 -0.37 4.98
C ILE A 185 -5.88 -1.02 3.74
N THR A 186 -5.23 -0.78 2.61
CA THR A 186 -5.35 -1.59 1.40
C THR A 186 -3.97 -2.16 1.11
N ALA A 187 -3.86 -3.43 0.77
CA ALA A 187 -2.56 -4.03 0.51
C ALA A 187 -2.61 -5.11 -0.56
N THR A 188 -1.51 -5.22 -1.31
CA THR A 188 -1.24 -6.37 -2.16
C THR A 188 -0.10 -7.21 -1.60
N HIS A 189 -0.14 -8.51 -1.86
CA HIS A 189 0.94 -9.46 -1.63
C HIS A 189 1.31 -10.09 -2.96
N ASN A 190 2.53 -9.86 -3.44
CA ASN A 190 2.98 -10.30 -4.77
C ASN A 190 2.07 -9.83 -5.92
N GLY A 191 1.57 -8.57 -5.83
CA GLY A 191 0.65 -7.98 -6.79
C GLY A 191 -0.81 -8.47 -6.68
N VAL A 192 -1.13 -9.39 -5.76
CA VAL A 192 -2.49 -9.89 -5.50
C VAL A 192 -3.12 -9.09 -4.37
N LEU A 193 -4.31 -8.52 -4.58
CA LEU A 193 -5.06 -7.79 -3.54
C LEU A 193 -5.43 -8.73 -2.40
N VAL A 194 -4.94 -8.45 -1.20
CA VAL A 194 -5.16 -9.25 0.00
C VAL A 194 -5.97 -8.53 1.08
N LEU A 195 -5.90 -7.21 1.13
CA LEU A 195 -6.70 -6.34 2.01
C LEU A 195 -7.25 -5.19 1.17
N ASN A 196 -8.54 -4.89 1.30
CA ASN A 196 -9.19 -3.81 0.57
C ASN A 196 -9.94 -2.88 1.55
N HIS A 197 -9.36 -1.72 1.81
CA HIS A 197 -9.93 -0.67 2.66
C HIS A 197 -10.43 -1.22 4.02
N PHE A 198 -9.63 -2.09 4.63
CA PHE A 198 -9.96 -2.65 5.94
C PHE A 198 -9.78 -1.58 7.02
N ALA A 199 -10.83 -1.34 7.82
CA ALA A 199 -10.78 -0.49 9.00
C ALA A 199 -10.21 -1.29 10.18
N LEU A 200 -9.05 -0.86 10.69
CA LEU A 200 -8.44 -1.52 11.84
C LEU A 200 -9.28 -1.30 13.09
N LEU A 201 -9.20 -2.24 14.02
CA LEU A 201 -9.87 -2.18 15.34
C LEU A 201 -9.00 -1.47 16.41
N GLY A 202 -7.78 -1.10 16.08
CA GLY A 202 -6.76 -0.54 16.95
C GLY A 202 -5.39 -1.17 16.69
N ASP A 203 -4.48 -1.07 17.65
CA ASP A 203 -3.18 -1.73 17.61
C ASP A 203 -3.31 -3.27 17.53
N THR A 204 -2.19 -3.99 17.31
CA THR A 204 -2.17 -5.43 17.04
C THR A 204 -1.46 -6.24 18.13
N PRO A 205 -1.95 -6.26 19.37
CA PRO A 205 -1.31 -7.00 20.46
C PRO A 205 -1.60 -8.50 20.38
N PHE A 206 -0.68 -9.31 20.87
CA PHE A 206 -0.86 -10.75 20.97
C PHE A 206 -1.88 -11.16 22.06
N ASN A 207 -1.89 -10.47 23.20
CA ASN A 207 -2.48 -10.95 24.46
C ASN A 207 -3.64 -10.11 25.02
N ARG A 208 -4.16 -9.16 24.26
CA ARG A 208 -5.32 -8.35 24.61
C ARG A 208 -6.12 -7.92 23.38
N ALA A 209 -7.28 -7.34 23.59
CA ALA A 209 -8.04 -6.72 22.50
C ALA A 209 -7.30 -5.51 21.92
N PRO A 210 -7.48 -5.23 20.62
CA PRO A 210 -7.01 -4.01 19.97
C PRO A 210 -7.56 -2.77 20.67
N GLN A 211 -6.77 -1.70 20.69
CA GLN A 211 -7.16 -0.41 21.24
C GLN A 211 -6.54 0.72 20.43
N TYR A 212 -7.28 1.78 20.26
CA TYR A 212 -6.75 3.03 19.77
C TYR A 212 -6.20 3.88 20.92
N LYS A 213 -5.08 4.52 20.67
CA LYS A 213 -4.49 5.54 21.53
C LYS A 213 -3.84 6.57 20.64
N ASP A 214 -4.13 7.82 20.87
CA ASP A 214 -3.46 8.92 20.17
C ASP A 214 -1.95 8.87 20.43
N ARG A 215 -1.19 8.87 19.34
CA ARG A 215 0.28 8.89 19.31
C ARG A 215 0.81 9.96 18.36
N GLY A 216 -0.05 10.87 17.98
CA GLY A 216 0.22 11.86 16.94
C GLY A 216 -0.13 11.37 15.53
N PRO A 217 -0.03 12.29 14.54
CA PRO A 217 -0.46 12.02 13.16
C PRO A 217 0.50 11.16 12.36
N GLN A 218 1.72 10.93 12.85
CA GLN A 218 2.79 10.18 12.18
C GLN A 218 3.47 9.23 13.14
N GLY A 219 4.13 8.22 12.60
CA GLY A 219 4.96 7.29 13.35
C GLY A 219 5.89 6.49 12.43
N PRO A 220 6.86 5.77 13.00
CA PRO A 220 7.86 5.04 12.22
C PRO A 220 7.27 3.81 11.55
N ILE A 221 7.91 3.38 10.46
CA ILE A 221 7.80 1.99 9.99
C ILE A 221 8.71 1.15 10.90
N ALA A 222 8.21 0.00 11.38
CA ALA A 222 9.04 -0.88 12.18
C ALA A 222 9.05 -2.31 11.63
N LEU A 223 10.16 -3.01 11.87
CA LEU A 223 10.34 -4.42 11.51
C LEU A 223 10.66 -5.21 12.77
N GLN A 224 10.00 -6.37 12.89
CA GLN A 224 10.11 -7.23 14.07
C GLN A 224 11.14 -8.33 13.87
N ASP A 225 11.92 -8.63 14.91
CA ASP A 225 12.54 -9.94 15.10
C ASP A 225 11.58 -10.87 15.86
N HIS A 226 11.46 -12.09 15.40
CA HIS A 226 10.75 -13.17 16.09
C HIS A 226 11.61 -14.46 16.18
N GLY A 227 12.94 -14.32 16.20
CA GLY A 227 13.90 -15.42 16.29
C GLY A 227 14.07 -16.21 14.97
N ASN A 228 13.62 -15.67 13.84
CA ASN A 228 13.80 -16.26 12.53
C ASN A 228 14.57 -15.31 11.62
N PRO A 229 15.60 -15.76 10.87
CA PRO A 229 16.41 -14.89 10.03
C PRO A 229 15.68 -14.51 8.74
N VAL A 230 14.59 -13.77 8.88
CA VAL A 230 13.86 -13.17 7.76
C VAL A 230 14.72 -12.12 7.09
N ARG A 231 14.64 -12.01 5.78
CA ARG A 231 15.39 -11.05 4.98
C ARG A 231 14.46 -10.01 4.41
N PHE A 232 14.91 -8.76 4.36
CA PHE A 232 14.22 -7.64 3.78
C PHE A 232 15.12 -6.92 2.77
N ARG A 233 14.52 -6.26 1.78
CA ARG A 233 15.19 -5.37 0.84
C ARG A 233 14.21 -4.42 0.20
N ASN A 234 14.70 -3.46 -0.56
CA ASN A 234 13.89 -2.53 -1.36
C ASN A 234 12.73 -1.97 -0.55
N ILE A 235 13.05 -1.29 0.57
CA ILE A 235 12.07 -0.69 1.47
C ILE A 235 12.00 0.79 1.19
N TRP A 236 10.84 1.27 0.74
CA TRP A 236 10.60 2.69 0.53
C TRP A 236 9.19 3.10 0.92
N VAL A 237 9.04 4.37 1.26
CA VAL A 237 7.78 4.98 1.64
C VAL A 237 7.63 6.31 0.91
N ARG A 238 6.44 6.60 0.44
CA ARG A 238 6.08 7.93 -0.02
C ARG A 238 4.83 8.43 0.70
N ASP A 239 4.83 9.71 1.08
CA ASP A 239 3.66 10.35 1.67
C ASP A 239 2.52 10.42 0.65
N TYR A 240 1.30 10.13 1.10
CA TYR A 240 0.12 10.36 0.29
C TYR A 240 -0.50 11.71 0.64
N LYS A 241 -0.65 12.54 -0.39
CA LYS A 241 -1.34 13.83 -0.30
C LYS A 241 -2.56 13.78 -1.23
N PRO A 242 -3.78 13.96 -0.70
CA PRO A 242 -4.97 14.04 -1.54
C PRO A 242 -4.92 15.27 -2.44
N ALA A 243 -5.63 15.20 -3.58
CA ALA A 243 -5.80 16.35 -4.47
C ALA A 243 -6.38 17.55 -3.68
N GLN A 244 -5.84 18.72 -3.95
CA GLN A 244 -6.23 19.97 -3.27
C GLN A 244 -6.94 20.90 -4.24
N LYS A 245 -7.87 21.72 -3.72
CA LYS A 245 -8.42 22.84 -4.47
C LYS A 245 -7.34 23.90 -4.65
N ALA A 246 -7.33 24.57 -5.79
CA ALA A 246 -6.48 25.72 -5.99
C ALA A 246 -6.79 26.76 -4.91
N THR A 247 -5.76 27.26 -4.23
CA THR A 247 -5.92 28.40 -3.32
C THR A 247 -6.17 29.64 -4.15
N GLU A 248 -7.24 30.40 -3.82
CA GLU A 248 -7.41 31.73 -4.42
C GLU A 248 -6.14 32.54 -4.15
N LYS A 249 -5.52 33.04 -5.23
CA LYS A 249 -4.41 33.97 -5.07
C LYS A 249 -5.00 35.26 -4.52
N GLU A 250 -4.67 35.59 -3.26
CA GLU A 250 -4.91 36.90 -2.68
C GLU A 250 -4.22 38.03 -3.49
#